data_be0c82823538c199d3af5ec02f387b54
#
_entry.id   be0c82823538c199d3af5ec02f387b54
#
_cell.length_a   1.000
_cell.length_b   1.000
_cell.length_c   1.000
_cell.angle_alpha   90.00
_cell.angle_beta   90.00
_cell.angle_gamma   90.00
#
_symmetry.space_group_name_H-M   'P 1'
#
loop_
_entity.id
_entity.type
_entity.pdbx_description
1 polymer ?
#
loop_
_entity_poly.entity_id
_entity_poly.type
_entity_poly.pdbx_seq_one_letter_code
_entity_poly.pdbx_strand_id
1 'polypeptide(L)'
;LWSVVLGSVGSAAGRLLMPLLSDRIGRRPTDLILFGVSLGLSAAFLFAQGWLVVAVYAGLTFCYSALAAVMPSLSTDLFGLPHAGVNYGFLALGQSVGSLAFPFAANLWGLATGRHWLAMAGAAAGFVCIWALRPVRAQQPPRKN
;
A
#
# COMPACT_ATOMS: atom_id res chain seq x y z
N LEU A 1 -3.86 -23.06 -7.72
CA LEU A 1 -5.22 -22.78 -7.27
C LEU A 1 -5.23 -22.18 -5.86
N TRP A 2 -4.56 -22.81 -4.88
CA TRP A 2 -4.52 -22.36 -3.48
C TRP A 2 -3.92 -20.96 -3.30
N SER A 3 -2.90 -20.57 -4.05
CA SER A 3 -2.30 -19.24 -4.00
C SER A 3 -3.28 -18.13 -4.40
N VAL A 4 -4.11 -18.38 -5.42
CA VAL A 4 -5.13 -17.42 -5.85
C VAL A 4 -6.22 -17.26 -4.78
N VAL A 5 -6.70 -18.37 -4.21
CA VAL A 5 -7.74 -18.36 -3.17
C VAL A 5 -7.24 -17.62 -1.92
N LEU A 6 -6.07 -17.97 -1.41
CA LEU A 6 -5.49 -17.32 -0.22
C LEU A 6 -5.14 -15.86 -0.47
N GLY A 7 -4.65 -15.51 -1.67
CA GLY A 7 -4.43 -14.13 -2.07
C GLY A 7 -5.72 -13.31 -2.10
N SER A 8 -6.81 -13.87 -2.63
CA SER A 8 -8.13 -13.21 -2.67
C SER A 8 -8.70 -13.00 -1.27
N VAL A 9 -8.61 -14.00 -0.40
CA VAL A 9 -9.02 -13.89 1.01
C VAL A 9 -8.18 -12.83 1.73
N GLY A 10 -6.86 -12.84 1.55
CA GLY A 10 -5.96 -11.83 2.11
C GLY A 10 -6.32 -10.43 1.62
N SER A 11 -6.61 -10.28 0.32
CA SER A 11 -7.03 -9.01 -0.27
C SER A 11 -8.35 -8.49 0.33
N ALA A 12 -9.34 -9.35 0.47
CA ALA A 12 -10.62 -8.98 1.07
C ALA A 12 -10.46 -8.58 2.55
N ALA A 13 -9.70 -9.36 3.31
CA ALA A 13 -9.41 -9.06 4.71
C ALA A 13 -8.67 -7.72 4.87
N GLY A 14 -7.66 -7.44 4.03
CA GLY A 14 -6.93 -6.18 4.06
C GLY A 14 -7.83 -4.96 3.82
N ARG A 15 -8.75 -5.06 2.87
CA ARG A 15 -9.70 -3.97 2.54
C ARG A 15 -10.74 -3.72 3.63
N LEU A 16 -11.12 -4.74 4.40
CA LEU A 16 -12.09 -4.60 5.47
C LEU A 16 -11.45 -4.18 6.79
N LEU A 17 -10.36 -4.84 7.18
CA LEU A 17 -9.78 -4.67 8.51
C LEU A 17 -8.93 -3.40 8.64
N MET A 18 -8.17 -3.05 7.60
CA MET A 18 -7.19 -1.97 7.73
C MET A 18 -7.80 -0.57 7.74
N PRO A 19 -8.87 -0.23 7.02
CA PRO A 19 -9.55 1.05 7.22
C PRO A 19 -10.09 1.19 8.64
N LEU A 20 -10.71 0.13 9.21
CA LEU A 20 -11.21 0.14 10.59
C LEU A 20 -10.08 0.35 11.61
N LEU A 21 -8.93 -0.28 11.38
CA LEU A 21 -7.76 -0.12 12.24
C LEU A 21 -7.13 1.26 12.08
N SER A 22 -7.07 1.78 10.85
CA SER A 22 -6.53 3.11 10.55
C SER A 22 -7.33 4.24 11.20
N ASP A 23 -8.64 4.06 11.35
CA ASP A 23 -9.50 5.03 12.04
C ASP A 23 -9.22 5.09 13.55
N ARG A 24 -8.69 4.01 14.15
CA ARG A 24 -8.33 3.95 15.58
C ARG A 24 -6.91 4.41 15.87
N ILE A 25 -5.94 3.97 15.08
CA ILE A 25 -4.50 4.21 15.31
C ILE A 25 -4.05 5.50 14.61
N GLY A 26 -4.77 5.91 13.58
CA GLY A 26 -4.40 6.99 12.67
C GLY A 26 -3.90 6.45 11.34
N ARG A 27 -4.15 7.18 10.26
CA ARG A 27 -3.90 6.71 8.89
C ARG A 27 -2.41 6.64 8.57
N ARG A 28 -1.66 7.68 8.94
CA ARG A 28 -0.22 7.74 8.70
C ARG A 28 0.56 6.59 9.38
N PRO A 29 0.40 6.32 10.69
CA PRO A 29 1.10 5.19 11.31
C PRO A 29 0.67 3.85 10.74
N THR A 30 -0.60 3.70 10.34
CA THR A 30 -1.09 2.48 9.69
C THR A 30 -0.38 2.25 8.34
N ASP A 31 -0.24 3.29 7.51
CA ASP A 31 0.45 3.18 6.23
C ASP A 31 1.95 2.90 6.41
N LEU A 32 2.60 3.52 7.40
CA LEU A 32 4.01 3.20 7.73
C LEU A 32 4.19 1.75 8.12
N ILE A 33 3.30 1.20 8.95
CA ILE A 33 3.33 -0.22 9.34
C ILE A 33 3.14 -1.11 8.11
N LEU A 34 2.15 -0.80 7.25
CA LEU A 34 1.86 -1.58 6.04
C LEU A 34 3.04 -1.58 5.06
N PHE A 35 3.66 -0.42 4.82
CA PHE A 35 4.86 -0.35 3.96
C PHE A 35 6.04 -1.08 4.59
N GLY A 36 6.26 -0.96 5.90
CA GLY A 36 7.29 -1.70 6.61
C GLY A 36 7.10 -3.21 6.54
N VAL A 37 5.87 -3.69 6.76
CA VAL A 37 5.52 -5.11 6.64
C VAL A 37 5.67 -5.59 5.20
N SER A 38 5.24 -4.81 4.21
CA SER A 38 5.38 -5.17 2.79
C SER A 38 6.85 -5.26 2.37
N LEU A 39 7.72 -4.38 2.89
CA LEU A 39 9.15 -4.44 2.66
C LEU A 39 9.77 -5.72 3.26
N GLY A 40 9.42 -6.05 4.50
CA GLY A 40 9.85 -7.28 5.16
C GLY A 40 9.38 -8.54 4.42
N LEU A 41 8.11 -8.59 4.01
CA LEU A 41 7.55 -9.69 3.24
C LEU A 41 8.20 -9.81 1.85
N SER A 42 8.51 -8.69 1.19
CA SER A 42 9.22 -8.69 -0.10
C SER A 42 10.63 -9.25 0.05
N ALA A 43 11.34 -8.93 1.14
CA ALA A 43 12.63 -9.53 1.45
C ALA A 43 12.49 -11.02 1.78
N ALA A 44 11.50 -11.42 2.57
CA ALA A 44 11.23 -12.82 2.89
C ALA A 44 10.87 -13.64 1.64
N PHE A 45 10.26 -13.02 0.64
CA PHE A 45 9.92 -13.68 -0.62
C PHE A 45 11.15 -14.19 -1.38
N LEU A 46 12.33 -13.55 -1.22
CA LEU A 46 13.59 -13.99 -1.84
C LEU A 46 14.04 -15.36 -1.31
N PHE A 47 13.71 -15.68 -0.07
CA PHE A 47 14.10 -16.92 0.61
C PHE A 47 12.95 -17.93 0.72
N ALA A 48 11.75 -17.55 0.27
CA ALA A 48 10.55 -18.37 0.39
C ALA A 48 10.61 -19.56 -0.57
N GLN A 49 10.29 -20.76 -0.07
CA GLN A 49 10.19 -21.99 -0.86
C GLN A 49 8.92 -22.77 -0.45
N GLY A 50 8.38 -23.54 -1.39
CA GLY A 50 7.22 -24.38 -1.15
C GLY A 50 5.99 -23.60 -0.68
N TRP A 51 5.34 -24.01 0.40
CA TRP A 51 4.16 -23.36 0.97
C TRP A 51 4.42 -21.97 1.53
N LEU A 52 5.65 -21.66 1.90
CA LEU A 52 6.01 -20.33 2.41
C LEU A 52 5.79 -19.24 1.34
N VAL A 53 6.02 -19.56 0.07
CA VAL A 53 5.73 -18.65 -1.06
C VAL A 53 4.26 -18.23 -1.07
N VAL A 54 3.36 -19.18 -0.83
CA VAL A 54 1.91 -18.92 -0.83
C VAL A 54 1.52 -18.03 0.34
N ALA A 55 2.08 -18.30 1.52
CA ALA A 55 1.82 -17.50 2.71
C ALA A 55 2.34 -16.06 2.56
N VAL A 56 3.56 -15.88 2.08
CA VAL A 56 4.15 -14.55 1.84
C VAL A 56 3.39 -13.80 0.75
N TYR A 57 2.98 -14.48 -0.32
CA TYR A 57 2.14 -13.90 -1.37
C TYR A 57 0.79 -13.42 -0.82
N ALA A 58 0.12 -14.21 0.03
CA ALA A 58 -1.12 -13.80 0.68
C ALA A 58 -0.92 -12.57 1.59
N GLY A 59 0.19 -12.49 2.31
CA GLY A 59 0.57 -11.33 3.11
C GLY A 59 0.83 -10.08 2.26
N LEU A 60 1.53 -10.21 1.13
CA LEU A 60 1.77 -9.10 0.21
C LEU A 60 0.47 -8.59 -0.43
N THR A 61 -0.43 -9.49 -0.84
CA THR A 61 -1.75 -9.10 -1.36
C THR A 61 -2.63 -8.44 -0.31
N PHE A 62 -2.53 -8.88 0.95
CA PHE A 62 -3.17 -8.21 2.09
C PHE A 62 -2.66 -6.76 2.23
N CYS A 63 -1.34 -6.55 2.30
CA CYS A 63 -0.74 -5.22 2.46
C CYS A 63 -1.09 -4.29 1.29
N TYR A 64 -0.99 -4.79 0.04
CA TYR A 64 -1.35 -4.02 -1.16
C TYR A 64 -2.80 -3.55 -1.13
N SER A 65 -3.73 -4.45 -0.81
CA SER A 65 -5.16 -4.14 -0.77
C SER A 65 -5.52 -3.22 0.39
N ALA A 66 -4.85 -3.37 1.51
CA ALA A 66 -4.98 -2.51 2.68
C ALA A 66 -4.56 -1.07 2.37
N LEU A 67 -3.39 -0.88 1.75
CA LEU A 67 -2.91 0.44 1.32
C LEU A 67 -3.89 1.10 0.35
N ALA A 68 -4.38 0.35 -0.65
CA ALA A 68 -5.34 0.87 -1.61
C ALA A 68 -6.66 1.30 -0.94
N ALA A 69 -7.10 0.62 0.13
CA ALA A 69 -8.32 0.95 0.86
C ALA A 69 -8.17 2.17 1.78
N VAL A 70 -6.97 2.42 2.32
CA VAL A 70 -6.69 3.57 3.20
C VAL A 70 -6.40 4.85 2.41
N MET A 71 -5.91 4.75 1.17
CA MET A 71 -5.51 5.88 0.33
C MET A 71 -6.61 6.96 0.12
N PRO A 72 -7.89 6.64 -0.14
CA PRO A 72 -8.92 7.67 -0.29
C PRO A 72 -9.08 8.51 0.97
N SER A 73 -9.04 7.85 2.11
CA SER A 73 -9.17 8.48 3.43
C SER A 73 -7.95 9.34 3.76
N LEU A 74 -6.74 8.87 3.47
CA LEU A 74 -5.52 9.65 3.63
C LEU A 74 -5.52 10.88 2.73
N SER A 75 -6.00 10.76 1.49
CA SER A 75 -6.15 11.87 0.55
C SER A 75 -7.08 12.95 1.09
N THR A 76 -8.22 12.57 1.68
CA THR A 76 -9.16 13.54 2.29
C THR A 76 -8.58 14.22 3.51
N ASP A 77 -7.78 13.53 4.30
CA ASP A 77 -7.12 14.13 5.48
C ASP A 77 -6.03 15.14 5.09
N LEU A 78 -5.31 14.88 3.99
CA LEU A 78 -4.23 15.76 3.53
C LEU A 78 -4.74 16.98 2.77
N PHE A 79 -5.74 16.81 1.91
CA PHE A 79 -6.20 17.85 0.96
C PHE A 79 -7.58 18.41 1.27
N GLY A 80 -8.29 17.82 2.24
CA GLY A 80 -9.64 18.24 2.63
C GLY A 80 -10.73 17.66 1.73
N LEU A 81 -11.99 17.86 2.16
CA LEU A 81 -13.19 17.34 1.51
C LEU A 81 -13.59 18.03 0.19
N PRO A 82 -13.37 19.37 -0.02
CA PRO A 82 -13.96 20.08 -1.15
C PRO A 82 -13.62 19.51 -2.53
N HIS A 83 -12.45 18.92 -2.67
CA HIS A 83 -11.96 18.34 -3.94
C HIS A 83 -11.48 16.88 -3.79
N ALA A 84 -12.03 16.15 -2.82
CA ALA A 84 -11.60 14.79 -2.47
C ALA A 84 -11.58 13.83 -3.67
N GLY A 85 -12.60 13.90 -4.53
CA GLY A 85 -12.69 13.06 -5.73
C GLY A 85 -11.59 13.35 -6.76
N VAL A 86 -11.29 14.61 -7.00
CA VAL A 86 -10.23 15.04 -7.93
C VAL A 86 -8.85 14.65 -7.39
N ASN A 87 -8.61 14.92 -6.12
CA ASN A 87 -7.34 14.61 -5.46
C ASN A 87 -7.07 13.09 -5.46
N TYR A 88 -8.10 12.30 -5.12
CA TYR A 88 -7.99 10.84 -5.20
C TYR A 88 -7.81 10.36 -6.65
N GLY A 89 -8.46 11.00 -7.63
CA GLY A 89 -8.28 10.70 -9.05
C GLY A 89 -6.81 10.84 -9.49
N PHE A 90 -6.12 11.89 -9.07
CA PHE A 90 -4.68 12.06 -9.34
C PHE A 90 -3.82 10.96 -8.69
N LEU A 91 -4.12 10.58 -7.44
CA LEU A 91 -3.44 9.47 -6.79
C LEU A 91 -3.69 8.13 -7.51
N ALA A 92 -4.92 7.89 -7.94
CA ALA A 92 -5.28 6.69 -8.70
C ALA A 92 -4.60 6.64 -10.07
N LEU A 93 -4.43 7.79 -10.74
CA LEU A 93 -3.64 7.87 -11.97
C LEU A 93 -2.18 7.50 -11.72
N GLY A 94 -1.57 8.01 -10.66
CA GLY A 94 -0.22 7.62 -10.26
C GLY A 94 -0.08 6.11 -10.02
N GLN A 95 -1.06 5.51 -9.35
CA GLN A 95 -1.12 4.05 -9.13
C GLN A 95 -1.24 3.28 -10.45
N SER A 96 -2.08 3.76 -11.39
CA SER A 96 -2.27 3.14 -12.71
C SER A 96 -0.99 3.22 -13.56
N VAL A 97 -0.33 4.37 -13.57
CA VAL A 97 0.97 4.54 -14.25
C VAL A 97 2.03 3.63 -13.63
N GLY A 98 2.09 3.54 -12.30
CA GLY A 98 2.99 2.63 -11.60
C GLY A 98 2.74 1.17 -11.95
N SER A 99 1.48 0.74 -12.04
CA SER A 99 1.10 -0.63 -12.37
C SER A 99 1.50 -1.06 -13.79
N LEU A 100 1.61 -0.10 -14.71
CA LEU A 100 2.12 -0.33 -16.07
C LEU A 100 3.65 -0.21 -16.12
N ALA A 101 4.21 0.81 -15.52
CA ALA A 101 5.65 1.11 -15.58
C ALA A 101 6.50 0.03 -14.89
N PHE A 102 6.04 -0.49 -13.74
CA PHE A 102 6.80 -1.49 -12.98
C PHE A 102 7.00 -2.82 -13.71
N PRO A 103 5.97 -3.48 -14.27
CA PRO A 103 6.16 -4.70 -15.06
C PRO A 103 7.00 -4.47 -16.31
N PHE A 104 6.83 -3.29 -16.95
CA PHE A 104 7.60 -2.93 -18.13
C PHE A 104 9.09 -2.76 -17.80
N ALA A 105 9.41 -2.01 -16.75
CA ALA A 105 10.78 -1.86 -16.27
C ALA A 105 11.40 -3.19 -15.82
N ALA A 106 10.63 -4.03 -15.14
CA ALA A 106 11.07 -5.36 -14.71
C ALA A 106 11.39 -6.28 -15.91
N ASN A 107 10.65 -6.14 -17.00
CA ASN A 107 10.89 -6.93 -18.21
C ASN A 107 12.12 -6.45 -19.00
N LEU A 108 12.39 -5.14 -19.02
CA LEU A 108 13.58 -4.56 -19.66
C LEU A 108 14.88 -5.01 -18.97
N TRP A 109 14.86 -5.21 -17.68
CA TRP A 109 16.03 -5.68 -16.92
C TRP A 109 16.22 -7.21 -16.94
N GLY A 110 15.36 -7.95 -17.60
CA GLY A 110 15.57 -9.35 -18.06
C GLY A 110 15.83 -10.42 -16.99
N LEU A 111 15.78 -10.09 -15.70
CA LEU A 111 16.15 -11.02 -14.62
C LEU A 111 14.98 -11.24 -13.66
N ALA A 112 14.68 -12.50 -13.39
CA ALA A 112 13.73 -12.88 -12.36
C ALA A 112 14.05 -12.21 -11.01
N THR A 113 15.32 -12.03 -10.70
CA THR A 113 15.85 -11.33 -9.52
C THR A 113 15.57 -9.82 -9.55
N GLY A 114 15.58 -9.18 -10.71
CA GLY A 114 15.35 -7.73 -10.86
C GLY A 114 13.94 -7.31 -10.43
N ARG A 115 12.94 -8.17 -10.60
CA ARG A 115 11.56 -7.91 -10.16
C ARG A 115 11.44 -7.75 -8.65
N HIS A 116 12.18 -8.55 -7.89
CA HIS A 116 12.16 -8.48 -6.42
C HIS A 116 12.85 -7.22 -5.91
N TRP A 117 13.98 -6.84 -6.50
CA TRP A 117 14.69 -5.61 -6.16
C TRP A 117 13.85 -4.37 -6.46
N LEU A 118 13.15 -4.35 -7.58
CA LEU A 118 12.21 -3.28 -7.92
C LEU A 118 11.04 -3.19 -6.93
N ALA A 119 10.46 -4.32 -6.53
CA ALA A 119 9.39 -4.34 -5.54
C ALA A 119 9.86 -3.81 -4.18
N MET A 120 11.07 -4.21 -3.74
CA MET A 120 11.68 -3.72 -2.51
C MET A 120 11.97 -2.22 -2.59
N ALA A 121 12.55 -1.75 -3.69
CA ALA A 121 12.82 -0.33 -3.91
C ALA A 121 11.52 0.50 -3.91
N GLY A 122 10.45 0.01 -4.53
CA GLY A 122 9.14 0.65 -4.51
C GLY A 122 8.53 0.72 -3.10
N ALA A 123 8.60 -0.37 -2.33
CA ALA A 123 8.14 -0.39 -0.95
C ALA A 123 8.96 0.56 -0.05
N ALA A 124 10.28 0.59 -0.22
CA ALA A 124 11.16 1.49 0.51
C ALA A 124 10.89 2.96 0.15
N ALA A 125 10.71 3.28 -1.13
CA ALA A 125 10.35 4.62 -1.58
C ALA A 125 9.00 5.06 -1.01
N GLY A 126 7.98 4.19 -1.02
CA GLY A 126 6.68 4.44 -0.40
C GLY A 126 6.79 4.71 1.10
N PHE A 127 7.58 3.91 1.81
CA PHE A 127 7.85 4.11 3.24
C PHE A 127 8.47 5.49 3.51
N VAL A 128 9.50 5.86 2.76
CA VAL A 128 10.18 7.17 2.91
C VAL A 128 9.23 8.32 2.57
N CYS A 129 8.42 8.20 1.52
CA CYS A 129 7.43 9.21 1.17
C CYS A 129 6.41 9.44 2.28
N ILE A 130 5.83 8.37 2.84
CA ILE A 130 4.87 8.48 3.94
C ILE A 130 5.54 9.01 5.22
N TRP A 131 6.78 8.60 5.48
CA TRP A 131 7.54 9.11 6.63
C TRP A 131 7.82 10.61 6.49
N ALA A 132 8.16 11.09 5.29
CA ALA A 132 8.44 12.49 5.00
C ALA A 132 7.16 13.37 5.02
N LEU A 133 5.96 12.79 4.86
CA LEU A 133 4.72 13.54 4.96
C LEU A 133 4.56 14.11 6.37
N ARG A 134 4.59 15.42 6.49
CA ARG A 134 4.30 16.11 7.76
C ARG A 134 2.80 15.94 8.07
N PRO A 135 2.44 15.65 9.33
CA PRO A 135 1.02 15.63 9.71
C PRO A 135 0.44 17.03 9.49
N VAL A 136 -0.41 17.17 8.50
CA VAL A 136 -1.24 18.38 8.38
C VAL A 136 -2.19 18.33 9.56
N ARG A 137 -2.08 19.30 10.48
CA ARG A 137 -3.07 19.46 11.55
C ARG A 137 -4.42 19.58 10.87
N ALA A 138 -5.30 18.61 11.08
CA ALA A 138 -6.69 18.73 10.67
C ALA A 138 -7.20 20.06 11.23
N GLN A 139 -7.58 20.99 10.35
CA GLN A 139 -8.30 22.18 10.76
C GLN A 139 -9.65 21.69 11.25
N GLN A 140 -9.75 21.47 12.56
CA GLN A 140 -11.05 21.26 13.18
C GLN A 140 -11.86 22.54 12.88
N PRO A 141 -13.04 22.39 12.25
CA PRO A 141 -13.91 23.55 12.10
C PRO A 141 -14.20 24.11 13.50
N PRO A 142 -14.30 25.45 13.66
CA PRO A 142 -14.58 26.04 14.95
C PRO A 142 -15.86 25.43 15.50
N ARG A 143 -15.80 24.88 16.71
CA ARG A 143 -16.98 24.43 17.46
C ARG A 143 -17.92 25.63 17.52
N LYS A 144 -19.04 25.58 16.80
CA LYS A 144 -20.16 26.52 17.03
C LYS A 144 -20.73 26.13 18.39
N ASN A 145 -20.50 27.02 19.37
CA ASN A 145 -21.23 27.03 20.63
C ASN A 145 -22.68 27.43 20.38
#